data_c1ff565bc6d010aa44d8cba0ae83c8fc
#
_entry.id   c1ff565bc6d010aa44d8cba0ae83c8fc
#
_cell.length_a   1.000
_cell.length_b   1.000
_cell.length_c   1.000
_cell.angle_alpha   90.00
_cell.angle_beta   90.00
_cell.angle_gamma   90.00
#
_symmetry.space_group_name_H-M   'P 1'
#
loop_
_entity.id
_entity.type
_entity.pdbx_description
1 polymer ?
#
loop_
_entity_poly.entity_id
_entity_poly.type
_entity_poly.pdbx_seq_one_letter_code
_entity_poly.pdbx_strand_id
1 'polypeptide(L)'
;MKKAVFFFILFSSLIFAQFGSQDSGGKLLPEQKCYDVKFYDINLTIDPAEKAIGGFTTITAAALSDLQTIVIDLDNTMAISELTRIFPDGKETEIPFKHENGKINITFHGVIKQGEIFSVKISYAGAPRVAKRPPWDDGFIWSKSKSGDDWVTLTCQGGGADIWFPCKDHPSDEADSVATHFTVPANLLCNGSGKLLSSLDNKNGTKTWNWFSHTPINNYNVMFYLGHYHIIRYDYTSVTGETIPFTVWVLPESLEKAKVHAPQFLLHMKVNEEILGPYPFRIDKYSVVETPHLGMEHQTAIAYGAGWKNHKDFPFDWLHHHEFSHEWWGNLVTVADWSDFWIHEGTGTYMQPLYLERVFGKEMYSGYMKSIKRFSNKQPLAVRGERTSGESYNNDIYYKGAWILHTLRYYLGDETFFKVFRLWAYPTEAMEKIKTGAQCRNATTDEFLQMAEKISGKKLDWFWEVYMRQASLPKLHYKKEQNKIVLWWETENNIPFPLPVEVKTSGVVKHLDMQSGKGELTLTENEEFTIDANEQLLMELIKD
;
A
#
# COMPACT_ATOMS: atom_id res chain seq x y z
N MET A 1 -29.65 54.16 21.02
CA MET A 1 -28.58 53.54 20.23
C MET A 1 -28.40 52.12 20.72
N LYS A 2 -29.00 51.16 20.00
CA LYS A 2 -28.90 49.73 20.33
C LYS A 2 -27.72 49.16 19.54
N LYS A 3 -26.69 48.65 20.23
CA LYS A 3 -25.59 47.91 19.61
C LYS A 3 -26.06 46.48 19.33
N ALA A 4 -26.11 46.09 18.06
CA ALA A 4 -26.30 44.73 17.64
C ALA A 4 -24.94 44.00 17.72
N VAL A 5 -24.89 42.94 18.52
CA VAL A 5 -23.76 42.00 18.60
C VAL A 5 -24.01 40.94 17.58
N PHE A 6 -23.21 40.90 16.52
CA PHE A 6 -23.19 39.82 15.54
C PHE A 6 -22.36 38.64 16.12
N PHE A 7 -23.04 37.54 16.43
CA PHE A 7 -22.41 36.27 16.72
C PHE A 7 -21.97 35.64 15.38
N PHE A 8 -20.67 35.63 15.13
CA PHE A 8 -20.08 34.80 14.10
C PHE A 8 -20.05 33.36 14.62
N ILE A 9 -20.97 32.50 14.17
CA ILE A 9 -20.88 31.06 14.33
C ILE A 9 -19.89 30.58 13.26
N LEU A 10 -18.66 30.30 13.67
CA LEU A 10 -17.71 29.54 12.88
C LEU A 10 -18.24 28.11 12.76
N PHE A 11 -18.87 27.81 11.65
CA PHE A 11 -19.04 26.44 11.18
C PHE A 11 -17.65 25.95 10.77
N SER A 12 -16.98 25.22 11.66
CA SER A 12 -15.90 24.34 11.27
C SER A 12 -16.53 23.18 10.46
N SER A 13 -16.67 23.37 9.16
CA SER A 13 -16.93 22.27 8.24
C SER A 13 -15.74 21.32 8.33
N LEU A 14 -15.93 20.21 9.02
CA LEU A 14 -15.16 19.00 8.86
C LEU A 14 -15.27 18.63 7.37
N ILE A 15 -14.26 18.98 6.59
CA ILE A 15 -14.06 18.45 5.27
C ILE A 15 -13.60 17.00 5.51
N PHE A 16 -14.55 16.10 5.68
CA PHE A 16 -14.34 14.72 5.25
C PHE A 16 -14.07 14.84 3.75
N ALA A 17 -12.91 14.39 3.30
CA ALA A 17 -12.70 14.12 1.91
C ALA A 17 -13.82 13.13 1.53
N GLN A 18 -14.85 13.61 0.85
CA GLN A 18 -15.79 12.77 0.16
C GLN A 18 -14.98 12.17 -0.98
N PHE A 19 -14.36 11.01 -0.74
CA PHE A 19 -14.15 10.05 -1.79
C PHE A 19 -15.55 9.86 -2.40
N GLY A 20 -15.64 9.86 -3.73
CA GLY A 20 -16.93 9.78 -4.38
C GLY A 20 -17.71 8.54 -3.93
N SER A 21 -18.92 8.36 -4.39
CA SER A 21 -19.86 7.31 -3.98
C SER A 21 -19.37 5.85 -4.11
N GLN A 22 -18.08 5.64 -4.36
CA GLN A 22 -17.43 4.36 -4.63
C GLN A 22 -16.00 4.39 -4.04
N ASP A 23 -15.87 4.06 -2.76
CA ASP A 23 -14.58 3.72 -2.18
C ASP A 23 -14.26 2.26 -2.50
N SER A 24 -12.98 1.93 -2.73
CA SER A 24 -12.50 0.57 -2.96
C SER A 24 -12.82 -0.35 -1.78
N GLY A 25 -13.17 -1.60 -2.06
CA GLY A 25 -13.39 -2.64 -1.04
C GLY A 25 -14.73 -2.54 -0.33
N GLY A 26 -14.73 -2.85 0.97
CA GLY A 26 -15.95 -2.96 1.78
C GLY A 26 -16.66 -4.29 1.57
N LYS A 27 -17.96 -4.35 1.89
CA LYS A 27 -18.68 -5.62 1.86
C LYS A 27 -18.97 -6.11 0.45
N LEU A 28 -18.33 -7.21 0.06
CA LEU A 28 -18.62 -7.90 -1.19
C LEU A 28 -20.06 -8.40 -1.25
N LEU A 29 -20.71 -8.19 -2.40
CA LEU A 29 -22.03 -8.77 -2.70
C LEU A 29 -21.91 -10.29 -2.90
N PRO A 30 -22.99 -11.07 -2.70
CA PRO A 30 -22.99 -12.49 -3.02
C PRO A 30 -22.56 -12.78 -4.47
N GLU A 31 -22.95 -11.92 -5.42
CA GLU A 31 -22.65 -11.98 -6.84
C GLU A 31 -21.20 -11.59 -7.16
N GLN A 32 -20.46 -11.04 -6.19
CA GLN A 32 -19.02 -10.82 -6.26
C GLN A 32 -18.23 -11.93 -5.55
N LYS A 33 -18.79 -12.53 -4.48
CA LYS A 33 -18.18 -13.64 -3.73
C LYS A 33 -18.20 -14.98 -4.48
N CYS A 34 -19.04 -15.12 -5.51
CA CYS A 34 -19.27 -16.39 -6.19
C CYS A 34 -18.23 -16.72 -7.29
N TYR A 35 -17.27 -15.83 -7.55
CA TYR A 35 -16.22 -16.04 -8.54
C TYR A 35 -14.86 -15.48 -8.06
N ASP A 36 -13.79 -15.94 -8.68
CA ASP A 36 -12.41 -15.57 -8.44
C ASP A 36 -11.76 -15.19 -9.78
N VAL A 37 -11.24 -13.98 -9.89
CA VAL A 37 -10.65 -13.48 -11.13
C VAL A 37 -9.26 -14.07 -11.33
N LYS A 38 -9.05 -14.68 -12.50
CA LYS A 38 -7.77 -15.29 -12.87
C LYS A 38 -6.94 -14.43 -13.81
N PHE A 39 -7.61 -13.67 -14.67
CA PHE A 39 -6.90 -12.91 -15.69
C PHE A 39 -7.71 -11.71 -16.17
N TYR A 40 -7.02 -10.58 -16.31
CA TYR A 40 -7.50 -9.42 -17.06
C TYR A 40 -6.68 -9.25 -18.34
N ASP A 41 -7.37 -9.07 -19.47
CA ASP A 41 -6.80 -8.61 -20.74
C ASP A 41 -7.39 -7.25 -21.09
N ILE A 42 -6.61 -6.18 -20.85
CA ILE A 42 -7.04 -4.79 -20.94
C ILE A 42 -6.50 -4.17 -22.22
N ASN A 43 -7.38 -3.82 -23.15
CA ASN A 43 -7.05 -3.25 -24.45
C ASN A 43 -7.65 -1.85 -24.55
N LEU A 44 -6.84 -0.81 -24.38
CA LEU A 44 -7.31 0.58 -24.33
C LEU A 44 -6.51 1.53 -25.22
N THR A 45 -7.23 2.40 -25.88
CA THR A 45 -6.70 3.64 -26.46
C THR A 45 -6.80 4.75 -25.43
N ILE A 46 -5.71 5.47 -25.21
CA ILE A 46 -5.64 6.63 -24.31
C ILE A 46 -5.42 7.85 -25.18
N ASP A 47 -6.38 8.76 -25.17
CA ASP A 47 -6.37 9.99 -25.94
C ASP A 47 -6.18 11.21 -25.02
N PRO A 48 -4.94 11.74 -24.92
CA PRO A 48 -4.67 12.92 -24.10
C PRO A 48 -5.33 14.20 -24.62
N ALA A 49 -5.61 14.30 -25.92
CA ALA A 49 -6.23 15.49 -26.51
C ALA A 49 -7.69 15.61 -26.11
N GLU A 50 -8.42 14.50 -26.16
CA GLU A 50 -9.83 14.44 -25.77
C GLU A 50 -10.02 14.12 -24.26
N LYS A 51 -8.94 13.78 -23.54
CA LYS A 51 -8.96 13.30 -22.15
C LYS A 51 -9.92 12.13 -21.95
N ALA A 52 -9.86 11.20 -22.86
CA ALA A 52 -10.76 10.05 -22.94
C ALA A 52 -9.98 8.75 -23.08
N ILE A 53 -10.64 7.66 -22.70
CA ILE A 53 -10.18 6.29 -22.92
C ILE A 53 -11.28 5.48 -23.60
N GLY A 54 -10.89 4.43 -24.34
CA GLY A 54 -11.86 3.51 -24.93
C GLY A 54 -11.22 2.26 -25.48
N GLY A 55 -11.97 1.17 -25.46
CA GLY A 55 -11.52 -0.14 -25.89
C GLY A 55 -12.33 -1.25 -25.23
N PHE A 56 -11.66 -2.29 -24.77
CA PHE A 56 -12.33 -3.39 -24.08
C PHE A 56 -11.44 -4.02 -23.02
N THR A 57 -12.07 -4.68 -22.05
CA THR A 57 -11.42 -5.58 -21.09
C THR A 57 -12.08 -6.95 -21.16
N THR A 58 -11.25 -7.99 -21.28
CA THR A 58 -11.69 -9.38 -21.09
C THR A 58 -11.34 -9.83 -19.69
N ILE A 59 -12.32 -10.30 -18.95
CA ILE A 59 -12.19 -10.85 -17.60
C ILE A 59 -12.38 -12.36 -17.67
N THR A 60 -11.36 -13.11 -17.24
CA THR A 60 -11.45 -14.56 -17.10
C THR A 60 -11.47 -14.90 -15.62
N ALA A 61 -12.48 -15.65 -15.19
CA ALA A 61 -12.70 -15.99 -13.79
C ALA A 61 -13.11 -17.45 -13.60
N ALA A 62 -12.86 -17.97 -12.39
CA ALA A 62 -13.32 -19.27 -11.95
C ALA A 62 -14.59 -19.13 -11.10
N ALA A 63 -15.60 -19.94 -11.37
CA ALA A 63 -16.80 -20.00 -10.54
C ALA A 63 -16.50 -20.71 -9.21
N LEU A 64 -16.68 -20.05 -8.08
CA LEU A 64 -16.50 -20.61 -6.74
C LEU A 64 -17.74 -21.36 -6.23
N SER A 65 -18.89 -21.11 -6.87
CA SER A 65 -20.16 -21.81 -6.65
C SER A 65 -20.94 -21.85 -7.95
N ASP A 66 -22.04 -22.61 -8.03
CA ASP A 66 -22.97 -22.50 -9.14
C ASP A 66 -23.49 -21.08 -9.23
N LEU A 67 -23.32 -20.42 -10.38
CA LEU A 67 -23.72 -19.02 -10.56
C LEU A 67 -24.47 -18.80 -11.88
N GLN A 68 -25.36 -17.83 -11.88
CA GLN A 68 -26.05 -17.35 -13.08
C GLN A 68 -25.96 -15.83 -13.21
N THR A 69 -25.66 -15.14 -12.10
CA THR A 69 -25.48 -13.68 -12.06
C THR A 69 -24.14 -13.36 -11.40
N ILE A 70 -23.44 -12.37 -11.96
CA ILE A 70 -22.25 -11.78 -11.35
C ILE A 70 -22.38 -10.26 -11.35
N VAL A 71 -21.62 -9.61 -10.47
CA VAL A 71 -21.47 -8.15 -10.43
C VAL A 71 -20.00 -7.81 -10.63
N ILE A 72 -19.75 -6.86 -11.53
CA ILE A 72 -18.42 -6.28 -11.82
C ILE A 72 -18.52 -4.78 -11.57
N ASP A 73 -17.45 -4.18 -11.06
CA ASP A 73 -17.37 -2.75 -10.77
C ASP A 73 -16.87 -1.98 -12.00
N LEU A 74 -17.49 -0.84 -12.31
CA LEU A 74 -17.08 0.11 -13.34
C LEU A 74 -17.75 1.46 -13.09
N ASP A 75 -16.97 2.53 -13.06
CA ASP A 75 -17.48 3.90 -12.87
C ASP A 75 -18.49 4.27 -13.97
N ASN A 76 -19.58 4.97 -13.57
CA ASN A 76 -20.64 5.38 -14.49
C ASN A 76 -20.20 6.41 -15.57
N THR A 77 -18.98 6.97 -15.44
CA THR A 77 -18.40 7.81 -16.51
C THR A 77 -17.98 7.00 -17.73
N MET A 78 -17.93 5.67 -17.61
CA MET A 78 -17.63 4.73 -18.68
C MET A 78 -18.94 4.18 -19.28
N ALA A 79 -19.21 4.48 -20.55
CA ALA A 79 -20.35 3.93 -21.27
C ALA A 79 -20.00 2.58 -21.89
N ILE A 80 -20.76 1.54 -21.57
CA ILE A 80 -20.61 0.20 -22.15
C ILE A 80 -21.36 0.15 -23.47
N SER A 81 -20.65 -0.22 -24.55
CA SER A 81 -21.22 -0.38 -25.89
C SER A 81 -21.60 -1.83 -26.21
N GLU A 82 -20.87 -2.79 -25.63
CA GLU A 82 -21.09 -4.21 -25.88
C GLU A 82 -20.60 -5.04 -24.68
N LEU A 83 -21.30 -6.12 -24.36
CA LEU A 83 -20.88 -7.10 -23.37
C LEU A 83 -21.20 -8.50 -23.88
N THR A 84 -20.15 -9.33 -24.01
CA THR A 84 -20.23 -10.68 -24.56
C THR A 84 -19.65 -11.70 -23.59
N ARG A 85 -20.18 -12.91 -23.61
CA ARG A 85 -19.53 -14.11 -23.07
C ARG A 85 -18.65 -14.72 -24.15
N ILE A 86 -17.41 -15.04 -23.81
CA ILE A 86 -16.49 -15.78 -24.68
C ILE A 86 -16.50 -17.24 -24.27
N PHE A 87 -16.74 -18.14 -25.24
CA PHE A 87 -16.73 -19.59 -25.03
C PHE A 87 -15.33 -20.18 -25.36
N PRO A 88 -15.00 -21.39 -24.86
CA PRO A 88 -13.70 -22.02 -25.12
C PRO A 88 -13.36 -22.23 -26.62
N ASP A 89 -14.36 -22.29 -27.48
CA ASP A 89 -14.20 -22.38 -28.94
C ASP A 89 -13.97 -21.01 -29.61
N GLY A 90 -13.87 -19.94 -28.81
CA GLY A 90 -13.70 -18.57 -29.26
C GLY A 90 -14.99 -17.88 -29.74
N LYS A 91 -16.14 -18.55 -29.64
CA LYS A 91 -17.44 -17.94 -29.97
C LYS A 91 -17.79 -16.88 -28.94
N GLU A 92 -18.20 -15.71 -29.40
CA GLU A 92 -18.76 -14.65 -28.56
C GLU A 92 -20.30 -14.62 -28.68
N THR A 93 -20.95 -14.34 -27.56
CA THR A 93 -22.43 -14.20 -27.50
C THR A 93 -22.77 -13.05 -26.58
N GLU A 94 -23.55 -12.10 -27.06
CA GLU A 94 -24.09 -11.03 -26.23
C GLU A 94 -24.86 -11.58 -25.05
N ILE A 95 -24.67 -10.98 -23.87
CA ILE A 95 -25.38 -11.33 -22.66
C ILE A 95 -26.01 -10.07 -22.03
N PRO A 96 -27.20 -10.21 -21.43
CA PRO A 96 -27.88 -9.07 -20.83
C PRO A 96 -27.12 -8.55 -19.61
N PHE A 97 -27.05 -7.24 -19.50
CA PHE A 97 -26.43 -6.54 -18.39
C PHE A 97 -27.22 -5.27 -18.03
N LYS A 98 -26.95 -4.76 -16.83
CA LYS A 98 -27.41 -3.45 -16.38
C LYS A 98 -26.26 -2.74 -15.70
N HIS A 99 -25.90 -1.55 -16.18
CA HIS A 99 -24.84 -0.72 -15.61
C HIS A 99 -25.47 0.47 -14.88
N GLU A 100 -25.38 0.46 -13.56
CA GLU A 100 -25.89 1.53 -12.71
C GLU A 100 -25.15 1.55 -11.37
N ASN A 101 -25.03 2.74 -10.76
CA ASN A 101 -24.38 2.93 -9.47
C ASN A 101 -22.95 2.32 -9.38
N GLY A 102 -22.19 2.40 -10.50
CA GLY A 102 -20.84 1.84 -10.58
C GLY A 102 -20.77 0.33 -10.62
N LYS A 103 -21.88 -0.36 -10.90
CA LYS A 103 -21.98 -1.82 -10.92
C LYS A 103 -22.57 -2.31 -12.23
N ILE A 104 -21.90 -3.29 -12.82
CA ILE A 104 -22.39 -4.02 -14.00
C ILE A 104 -22.99 -5.33 -13.50
N ASN A 105 -24.32 -5.43 -13.52
CA ASN A 105 -25.05 -6.64 -13.19
C ASN A 105 -25.18 -7.48 -14.46
N ILE A 106 -24.58 -8.65 -14.50
CA ILE A 106 -24.52 -9.55 -15.65
C ILE A 106 -25.31 -10.81 -15.36
N THR A 107 -26.21 -11.20 -16.27
CA THR A 107 -26.99 -12.44 -16.16
C THR A 107 -26.65 -13.37 -17.32
N PHE A 108 -26.11 -14.54 -17.03
CA PHE A 108 -25.81 -15.56 -18.03
C PHE A 108 -27.06 -16.32 -18.48
N HIS A 109 -27.10 -16.75 -19.75
CA HIS A 109 -28.21 -17.53 -20.31
C HIS A 109 -28.38 -18.92 -19.68
N GLY A 110 -27.39 -19.39 -18.91
CA GLY A 110 -27.43 -20.67 -18.21
C GLY A 110 -26.54 -20.63 -16.97
N VAL A 111 -26.68 -21.64 -16.13
CA VAL A 111 -25.85 -21.77 -14.92
C VAL A 111 -24.43 -22.14 -15.29
N ILE A 112 -23.46 -21.39 -14.81
CA ILE A 112 -22.04 -21.75 -14.81
C ILE A 112 -21.80 -22.57 -13.53
N LYS A 113 -21.22 -23.76 -13.68
CA LYS A 113 -21.05 -24.68 -12.56
C LYS A 113 -19.80 -24.33 -11.74
N GLN A 114 -19.82 -24.67 -10.46
CA GLN A 114 -18.66 -24.54 -9.58
C GLN A 114 -17.44 -25.21 -10.23
N GLY A 115 -16.31 -24.48 -10.25
CA GLY A 115 -15.04 -24.91 -10.85
C GLY A 115 -14.92 -24.65 -12.36
N GLU A 116 -15.99 -24.24 -13.06
CA GLU A 116 -15.90 -23.81 -14.45
C GLU A 116 -15.19 -22.47 -14.59
N ILE A 117 -14.36 -22.36 -15.62
CA ILE A 117 -13.77 -21.08 -16.06
C ILE A 117 -14.69 -20.43 -17.06
N PHE A 118 -14.93 -19.15 -16.90
CA PHE A 118 -15.71 -18.34 -17.84
C PHE A 118 -15.00 -17.04 -18.17
N SER A 119 -15.29 -16.48 -19.34
CA SER A 119 -14.75 -15.18 -19.76
C SER A 119 -15.89 -14.29 -20.24
N VAL A 120 -15.80 -13.01 -19.85
CA VAL A 120 -16.66 -11.93 -20.33
C VAL A 120 -15.80 -10.82 -20.92
N LYS A 121 -16.23 -10.27 -22.05
CA LYS A 121 -15.58 -9.12 -22.69
C LYS A 121 -16.54 -7.94 -22.62
N ILE A 122 -16.02 -6.82 -22.16
CA ILE A 122 -16.75 -5.59 -21.95
C ILE A 122 -16.09 -4.50 -22.79
N SER A 123 -16.78 -4.01 -23.81
CA SER A 123 -16.35 -2.89 -24.63
C SER A 123 -16.92 -1.59 -24.06
N TYR A 124 -16.06 -0.63 -23.78
CA TYR A 124 -16.47 0.61 -23.11
C TYR A 124 -15.61 1.80 -23.55
N ALA A 125 -16.14 3.00 -23.33
CA ALA A 125 -15.42 4.26 -23.54
C ALA A 125 -15.99 5.36 -22.65
N GLY A 126 -15.17 6.37 -22.36
CA GLY A 126 -15.61 7.52 -21.59
C GLY A 126 -14.49 8.50 -21.25
N ALA A 127 -14.87 9.58 -20.58
CA ALA A 127 -13.95 10.52 -19.97
C ALA A 127 -13.81 10.16 -18.49
N PRO A 128 -12.67 9.56 -18.06
CA PRO A 128 -12.51 9.12 -16.69
C PRO A 128 -12.45 10.30 -15.73
N ARG A 129 -12.80 10.06 -14.49
CA ARG A 129 -12.69 11.01 -13.38
C ARG A 129 -11.26 11.59 -13.31
N VAL A 130 -11.15 12.90 -13.10
CA VAL A 130 -9.88 13.62 -12.99
C VAL A 130 -9.55 13.88 -11.53
N ALA A 131 -8.35 13.50 -11.10
CA ALA A 131 -7.84 13.77 -9.76
C ALA A 131 -7.64 15.27 -9.55
N LYS A 132 -8.02 15.78 -8.37
CA LYS A 132 -7.88 17.18 -7.98
C LYS A 132 -6.64 17.42 -7.11
N ARG A 133 -6.26 16.44 -6.31
CA ARG A 133 -5.13 16.48 -5.37
C ARG A 133 -4.41 15.12 -5.34
N PRO A 134 -3.89 14.62 -6.48
CA PRO A 134 -3.21 13.33 -6.52
C PRO A 134 -1.96 13.32 -5.63
N PRO A 135 -1.61 12.21 -4.97
CA PRO A 135 -2.26 10.90 -5.03
C PRO A 135 -3.44 10.73 -4.05
N TRP A 136 -3.80 11.73 -3.24
CA TRP A 136 -4.78 11.65 -2.15
C TRP A 136 -6.25 11.68 -2.60
N ASP A 137 -6.51 11.95 -3.86
CA ASP A 137 -7.80 11.73 -4.49
C ASP A 137 -7.58 11.02 -5.83
N ASP A 138 -8.49 10.14 -6.18
CA ASP A 138 -8.33 9.23 -7.31
C ASP A 138 -8.83 9.83 -8.62
N GLY A 139 -8.23 9.37 -9.69
CA GLY A 139 -8.58 9.78 -11.04
C GLY A 139 -7.36 9.95 -11.95
N PHE A 140 -7.64 10.30 -13.18
CA PHE A 140 -6.64 10.60 -14.19
C PHE A 140 -5.96 11.95 -13.93
N ILE A 141 -4.70 12.02 -14.26
CA ILE A 141 -3.88 13.23 -14.17
C ILE A 141 -3.40 13.56 -15.57
N TRP A 142 -4.13 14.44 -16.24
CA TRP A 142 -3.83 14.95 -17.57
C TRP A 142 -2.91 16.17 -17.45
N SER A 143 -1.62 15.95 -17.37
CA SER A 143 -0.61 16.98 -17.16
C SER A 143 0.21 17.24 -18.43
N LYS A 144 1.09 18.24 -18.36
CA LYS A 144 2.07 18.57 -19.39
C LYS A 144 3.46 18.67 -18.76
N SER A 145 4.47 18.19 -19.50
CA SER A 145 5.87 18.46 -19.18
C SER A 145 6.20 19.95 -19.36
N LYS A 146 7.40 20.36 -18.98
CA LYS A 146 7.85 21.75 -19.22
C LYS A 146 7.99 22.09 -20.70
N SER A 147 8.23 21.09 -21.54
CA SER A 147 8.25 21.24 -23.00
C SER A 147 6.87 21.33 -23.64
N GLY A 148 5.81 21.09 -22.85
CA GLY A 148 4.42 21.11 -23.34
C GLY A 148 3.90 19.78 -23.83
N ASP A 149 4.70 18.70 -23.78
CA ASP A 149 4.30 17.35 -24.15
C ASP A 149 3.30 16.77 -23.13
N ASP A 150 2.44 15.87 -23.60
CA ASP A 150 1.51 15.16 -22.73
C ASP A 150 2.25 14.31 -21.69
N TRP A 151 1.77 14.40 -20.46
CA TRP A 151 2.30 13.67 -19.30
C TRP A 151 1.12 13.15 -18.47
N VAL A 152 0.76 11.89 -18.68
CA VAL A 152 -0.51 11.33 -18.22
C VAL A 152 -0.26 10.09 -17.36
N THR A 153 -0.99 10.00 -16.26
CA THR A 153 -1.06 8.84 -15.37
C THR A 153 -2.39 8.87 -14.62
N LEU A 154 -2.57 7.98 -13.67
CA LEU A 154 -3.72 7.99 -12.76
C LEU A 154 -3.31 7.51 -11.36
N THR A 155 -4.20 7.70 -10.40
CA THR A 155 -4.17 7.12 -9.04
C THR A 155 -5.55 6.56 -8.75
N CYS A 156 -5.63 5.39 -8.11
CA CYS A 156 -6.91 4.71 -7.87
C CYS A 156 -6.94 3.80 -6.63
N GLN A 157 -6.00 3.95 -5.70
CA GLN A 157 -5.95 3.12 -4.50
C GLN A 157 -7.20 3.27 -3.62
N GLY A 158 -7.64 4.50 -3.39
CA GLY A 158 -8.79 4.81 -2.55
C GLY A 158 -10.12 4.58 -3.23
N GLY A 159 -10.27 5.06 -4.46
CA GLY A 159 -11.53 5.02 -5.21
C GLY A 159 -11.75 3.78 -6.05
N GLY A 160 -10.75 2.90 -6.16
CA GLY A 160 -10.82 1.67 -6.95
C GLY A 160 -10.32 1.79 -8.39
N ALA A 161 -9.89 0.66 -8.95
CA ALA A 161 -9.46 0.57 -10.34
C ALA A 161 -10.63 0.62 -11.33
N ASP A 162 -11.84 0.38 -10.87
CA ASP A 162 -13.09 0.50 -11.63
C ASP A 162 -13.33 1.89 -12.20
N ILE A 163 -12.58 2.91 -11.77
CA ILE A 163 -12.60 4.24 -12.38
C ILE A 163 -12.12 4.25 -13.84
N TRP A 164 -11.44 3.21 -14.31
CA TRP A 164 -10.90 3.18 -15.66
C TRP A 164 -10.98 1.82 -16.40
N PHE A 165 -11.14 0.70 -15.69
CA PHE A 165 -11.44 -0.60 -16.32
C PHE A 165 -12.36 -1.44 -15.44
N PRO A 166 -13.24 -2.26 -16.04
CA PRO A 166 -14.14 -3.12 -15.27
C PRO A 166 -13.36 -4.19 -14.52
N CYS A 167 -13.56 -4.28 -13.20
CA CYS A 167 -12.88 -5.25 -12.34
C CYS A 167 -13.75 -5.64 -11.15
N LYS A 168 -13.32 -6.61 -10.37
CA LYS A 168 -13.84 -6.87 -9.03
C LYS A 168 -12.97 -6.05 -8.07
N ASP A 169 -13.45 -4.86 -7.74
CA ASP A 169 -12.64 -3.88 -6.98
C ASP A 169 -12.65 -4.15 -5.48
N HIS A 170 -11.88 -5.15 -5.06
CA HIS A 170 -11.72 -5.54 -3.66
C HIS A 170 -10.32 -6.12 -3.42
N PRO A 171 -9.62 -5.75 -2.33
CA PRO A 171 -8.24 -6.19 -2.08
C PRO A 171 -8.08 -7.71 -1.90
N SER A 172 -9.16 -8.44 -1.59
CA SER A 172 -9.10 -9.91 -1.48
C SER A 172 -9.06 -10.64 -2.81
N ASP A 173 -9.20 -9.95 -3.94
CA ASP A 173 -9.20 -10.58 -5.27
C ASP A 173 -8.16 -9.93 -6.18
N GLU A 174 -6.99 -10.56 -6.25
CA GLU A 174 -5.93 -10.22 -7.19
C GLU A 174 -5.96 -11.21 -8.34
N ALA A 175 -6.02 -10.70 -9.58
CA ALA A 175 -5.89 -11.57 -10.74
C ALA A 175 -4.52 -12.27 -10.75
N ASP A 176 -4.47 -13.57 -11.08
CA ASP A 176 -3.22 -14.35 -11.13
C ASP A 176 -2.19 -13.75 -12.11
N SER A 177 -2.68 -13.01 -13.13
CA SER A 177 -1.87 -12.28 -14.13
C SER A 177 -2.71 -11.24 -14.86
N VAL A 178 -2.03 -10.25 -15.48
CA VAL A 178 -2.69 -9.18 -16.26
C VAL A 178 -1.92 -8.88 -17.53
N ALA A 179 -2.62 -8.85 -18.66
CA ALA A 179 -2.12 -8.29 -19.92
C ALA A 179 -2.69 -6.88 -20.12
N THR A 180 -1.85 -5.95 -20.53
CA THR A 180 -2.30 -4.60 -20.90
C THR A 180 -1.78 -4.21 -22.28
N HIS A 181 -2.65 -3.64 -23.11
CA HIS A 181 -2.40 -3.21 -24.47
C HIS A 181 -2.80 -1.75 -24.60
N PHE A 182 -1.83 -0.85 -24.39
CA PHE A 182 -2.08 0.58 -24.41
C PHE A 182 -1.73 1.17 -25.76
N THR A 183 -2.75 1.63 -26.49
CA THR A 183 -2.60 2.38 -27.72
C THR A 183 -2.58 3.88 -27.41
N VAL A 184 -1.48 4.53 -27.74
CA VAL A 184 -1.19 5.93 -27.37
C VAL A 184 -0.61 6.70 -28.56
N PRO A 185 -0.54 8.04 -28.56
CA PRO A 185 0.17 8.82 -29.58
C PRO A 185 1.61 8.32 -29.77
N ALA A 186 2.02 8.13 -31.03
CA ALA A 186 3.29 7.45 -31.37
C ALA A 186 4.55 8.18 -30.91
N ASN A 187 4.46 9.49 -30.63
CA ASN A 187 5.56 10.32 -30.12
C ASN A 187 5.78 10.17 -28.61
N LEU A 188 4.90 9.46 -27.88
CA LEU A 188 4.99 9.26 -26.46
C LEU A 188 5.44 7.83 -26.13
N LEU A 189 6.13 7.69 -25.00
CA LEU A 189 6.47 6.40 -24.41
C LEU A 189 5.41 6.04 -23.37
N CYS A 190 5.10 4.73 -23.25
CA CYS A 190 4.16 4.22 -22.28
C CYS A 190 4.82 3.12 -21.43
N ASN A 191 4.96 3.35 -20.12
CA ASN A 191 5.35 2.30 -19.15
C ASN A 191 4.07 1.69 -18.55
N GLY A 192 4.10 0.40 -18.27
CA GLY A 192 3.02 -0.34 -17.62
C GLY A 192 3.55 -1.31 -16.55
N SER A 193 2.65 -1.92 -15.80
CA SER A 193 2.98 -2.96 -14.82
C SER A 193 3.51 -4.22 -15.50
N GLY A 194 4.39 -4.97 -14.84
CA GLY A 194 4.96 -6.19 -15.36
C GLY A 194 6.03 -5.96 -16.45
N LYS A 195 6.21 -6.93 -17.35
CA LYS A 195 7.24 -6.98 -18.38
C LYS A 195 6.74 -6.46 -19.73
N LEU A 196 7.52 -5.61 -20.41
CA LEU A 196 7.24 -5.22 -21.80
C LEU A 196 7.46 -6.42 -22.73
N LEU A 197 6.39 -6.87 -23.39
CA LEU A 197 6.46 -7.95 -24.37
C LEU A 197 6.80 -7.40 -25.77
N SER A 198 6.15 -6.31 -26.17
CA SER A 198 6.39 -5.68 -27.48
C SER A 198 5.83 -4.26 -27.53
N SER A 199 6.23 -3.55 -28.57
CA SER A 199 5.57 -2.29 -28.96
C SER A 199 5.41 -2.24 -30.49
N LEU A 200 4.21 -1.90 -30.94
CA LEU A 200 3.82 -1.91 -32.34
C LEU A 200 3.45 -0.51 -32.82
N ASP A 201 4.12 -0.01 -33.86
CA ASP A 201 3.71 1.21 -34.57
C ASP A 201 2.54 0.89 -35.52
N ASN A 202 1.39 1.48 -35.24
CA ASN A 202 0.15 1.21 -35.99
C ASN A 202 0.09 1.92 -37.36
N LYS A 203 1.09 2.74 -37.70
CA LYS A 203 1.18 3.51 -38.98
C LYS A 203 0.04 4.54 -39.19
N ASN A 204 -0.68 4.88 -38.15
CA ASN A 204 -1.78 5.85 -38.13
C ASN A 204 -1.57 6.99 -37.12
N GLY A 205 -0.31 7.20 -36.69
CA GLY A 205 0.04 8.19 -35.66
C GLY A 205 -0.07 7.68 -34.22
N THR A 206 -0.38 6.39 -34.04
CA THR A 206 -0.43 5.75 -32.72
C THR A 206 0.55 4.58 -32.61
N LYS A 207 0.84 4.18 -31.38
CA LYS A 207 1.67 3.03 -31.05
C LYS A 207 1.01 2.25 -29.93
N THR A 208 1.00 0.91 -30.04
CA THR A 208 0.49 0.02 -29.01
C THR A 208 1.64 -0.57 -28.21
N TRP A 209 1.56 -0.47 -26.88
CA TRP A 209 2.52 -1.03 -25.93
C TRP A 209 1.88 -2.21 -25.21
N ASN A 210 2.50 -3.39 -25.32
CA ASN A 210 2.00 -4.65 -24.79
C ASN A 210 2.82 -5.06 -23.56
N TRP A 211 2.20 -5.02 -22.40
CA TRP A 211 2.80 -5.38 -21.11
C TRP A 211 2.12 -6.62 -20.52
N PHE A 212 2.84 -7.35 -19.69
CA PHE A 212 2.29 -8.52 -19.01
C PHE A 212 2.85 -8.63 -17.59
N SER A 213 1.98 -8.68 -16.60
CA SER A 213 2.30 -9.02 -15.21
C SER A 213 2.15 -10.52 -15.01
N HIS A 214 3.27 -11.20 -14.70
CA HIS A 214 3.33 -12.66 -14.56
C HIS A 214 2.96 -13.15 -13.16
N THR A 215 2.62 -12.24 -12.26
CA THR A 215 2.33 -12.51 -10.86
C THR A 215 1.01 -11.87 -10.48
N PRO A 216 0.35 -12.33 -9.40
CA PRO A 216 -0.80 -11.63 -8.85
C PRO A 216 -0.51 -10.14 -8.64
N ILE A 217 -1.51 -9.33 -8.89
CA ILE A 217 -1.42 -7.88 -8.82
C ILE A 217 -2.74 -7.29 -8.35
N ASN A 218 -2.66 -6.39 -7.37
CA ASN A 218 -3.80 -5.58 -6.94
C ASN A 218 -4.40 -4.82 -8.10
N ASN A 219 -5.70 -4.69 -8.16
CA ASN A 219 -6.37 -3.95 -9.23
C ASN A 219 -5.86 -2.51 -9.35
N TYR A 220 -5.67 -1.80 -8.22
CA TYR A 220 -5.19 -0.42 -8.21
C TYR A 220 -3.73 -0.27 -8.66
N ASN A 221 -2.95 -1.36 -8.65
CA ASN A 221 -1.56 -1.41 -9.12
C ASN A 221 -1.43 -1.67 -10.62
N VAL A 222 -2.51 -2.06 -11.30
CA VAL A 222 -2.53 -2.12 -12.76
C VAL A 222 -2.50 -0.70 -13.28
N MET A 223 -1.45 -0.33 -14.04
CA MET A 223 -1.12 1.06 -14.28
C MET A 223 -0.48 1.31 -15.64
N PHE A 224 -0.59 2.56 -16.10
CA PHE A 224 0.22 3.09 -17.18
C PHE A 224 0.78 4.48 -16.84
N TYR A 225 1.91 4.79 -17.47
CA TYR A 225 2.53 6.11 -17.45
C TYR A 225 2.85 6.54 -18.86
N LEU A 226 2.36 7.68 -19.27
CA LEU A 226 2.50 8.22 -20.61
C LEU A 226 3.26 9.53 -20.58
N GLY A 227 4.32 9.65 -21.36
CA GLY A 227 5.12 10.86 -21.44
C GLY A 227 6.26 10.78 -22.44
N HIS A 228 6.94 11.91 -22.64
CA HIS A 228 8.15 12.00 -23.44
C HIS A 228 9.38 11.66 -22.58
N TYR A 229 9.50 10.40 -22.17
CA TYR A 229 10.53 9.97 -21.23
C TYR A 229 11.88 9.67 -21.88
N HIS A 230 12.97 9.91 -21.13
CA HIS A 230 14.24 9.23 -21.28
C HIS A 230 14.30 8.03 -20.34
N ILE A 231 14.97 6.95 -20.74
CA ILE A 231 15.08 5.72 -19.97
C ILE A 231 16.55 5.52 -19.55
N ILE A 232 16.82 5.59 -18.25
CA ILE A 232 18.07 5.19 -17.67
C ILE A 232 17.95 3.71 -17.29
N ARG A 233 18.97 2.90 -17.59
CA ARG A 233 18.96 1.46 -17.34
C ARG A 233 20.05 1.06 -16.36
N TYR A 234 19.67 0.18 -15.43
CA TYR A 234 20.57 -0.48 -14.51
C TYR A 234 20.30 -1.98 -14.51
N ASP A 235 21.30 -2.75 -14.19
CA ASP A 235 21.17 -4.17 -13.88
C ASP A 235 21.38 -4.35 -12.38
N TYR A 236 20.33 -4.79 -11.68
CA TYR A 236 20.42 -5.08 -10.26
C TYR A 236 20.58 -6.58 -10.05
N THR A 237 21.62 -6.99 -9.32
CA THR A 237 21.80 -8.38 -8.91
C THR A 237 21.16 -8.62 -7.56
N SER A 238 20.07 -9.38 -7.53
CA SER A 238 19.36 -9.79 -6.33
C SER A 238 20.21 -10.67 -5.41
N VAL A 239 19.83 -10.78 -4.14
CA VAL A 239 20.44 -11.73 -3.18
C VAL A 239 20.35 -13.20 -3.64
N THR A 240 19.47 -13.53 -4.58
CA THR A 240 19.38 -14.85 -5.23
C THR A 240 20.38 -15.05 -6.37
N GLY A 241 21.15 -14.02 -6.75
CA GLY A 241 22.08 -14.01 -7.87
C GLY A 241 21.42 -13.75 -9.23
N GLU A 242 20.11 -13.56 -9.30
CA GLU A 242 19.39 -13.20 -10.53
C GLU A 242 19.59 -11.74 -10.87
N THR A 243 19.71 -11.42 -12.16
CA THR A 243 19.73 -10.03 -12.64
C THR A 243 18.33 -9.56 -12.93
N ILE A 244 17.93 -8.47 -12.28
CA ILE A 244 16.63 -7.83 -12.44
C ILE A 244 16.82 -6.57 -13.28
N PRO A 245 16.14 -6.43 -14.43
CA PRO A 245 16.15 -5.19 -15.19
C PRO A 245 15.54 -4.06 -14.35
N PHE A 246 16.34 -3.04 -14.07
CA PHE A 246 15.88 -1.85 -13.38
C PHE A 246 15.93 -0.64 -14.33
N THR A 247 14.82 0.07 -14.47
CA THR A 247 14.71 1.23 -15.35
C THR A 247 14.16 2.45 -14.63
N VAL A 248 14.74 3.61 -14.92
CA VAL A 248 14.24 4.91 -14.47
C VAL A 248 13.74 5.70 -15.67
N TRP A 249 12.46 6.01 -15.67
CA TRP A 249 11.77 6.76 -16.71
C TRP A 249 11.61 8.21 -16.26
N VAL A 250 12.29 9.11 -16.92
CA VAL A 250 12.48 10.49 -16.46
C VAL A 250 12.23 11.47 -17.58
N LEU A 251 11.59 12.59 -17.28
CA LEU A 251 11.39 13.66 -18.25
C LEU A 251 12.73 14.29 -18.67
N PRO A 252 12.83 14.86 -19.90
CA PRO A 252 14.06 15.47 -20.40
C PRO A 252 14.67 16.49 -19.44
N GLU A 253 13.85 17.33 -18.83
CA GLU A 253 14.25 18.39 -17.91
C GLU A 253 14.81 17.89 -16.57
N SER A 254 14.55 16.66 -16.21
CA SER A 254 15.02 16.01 -14.96
C SER A 254 16.18 15.06 -15.17
N LEU A 255 16.54 14.75 -16.42
CA LEU A 255 17.48 13.68 -16.79
C LEU A 255 18.81 13.75 -16.03
N GLU A 256 19.45 14.90 -15.99
CA GLU A 256 20.77 15.04 -15.36
C GLU A 256 20.70 14.91 -13.83
N LYS A 257 19.61 15.38 -13.21
CA LYS A 257 19.36 15.17 -11.79
C LYS A 257 19.15 13.68 -11.48
N ALA A 258 18.34 13.02 -12.29
CA ALA A 258 18.04 11.59 -12.12
C ALA A 258 19.28 10.72 -12.26
N LYS A 259 20.17 11.00 -13.23
CA LYS A 259 21.44 10.27 -13.40
C LYS A 259 22.33 10.32 -12.15
N VAL A 260 22.34 11.45 -11.44
CA VAL A 260 23.12 11.61 -10.21
C VAL A 260 22.42 10.96 -9.02
N HIS A 261 21.10 11.05 -8.96
CA HIS A 261 20.31 10.68 -7.79
C HIS A 261 19.91 9.19 -7.76
N ALA A 262 19.46 8.64 -8.88
CA ALA A 262 18.89 7.30 -8.94
C ALA A 262 19.86 6.14 -8.56
N PRO A 263 21.19 6.24 -8.68
CA PRO A 263 22.08 5.16 -8.24
C PRO A 263 21.90 4.72 -6.78
N GLN A 264 21.41 5.61 -5.87
CA GLN A 264 21.12 5.23 -4.49
C GLN A 264 19.98 4.21 -4.37
N PHE A 265 19.08 4.13 -5.36
CA PHE A 265 17.96 3.20 -5.37
C PHE A 265 18.43 1.73 -5.38
N LEU A 266 19.60 1.46 -5.98
CA LEU A 266 20.22 0.12 -5.93
C LEU A 266 20.58 -0.28 -4.48
N LEU A 267 20.97 0.68 -3.65
CA LEU A 267 21.23 0.43 -2.23
C LEU A 267 19.94 0.20 -1.44
N HIS A 268 18.86 0.94 -1.78
CA HIS A 268 17.53 0.68 -1.20
C HIS A 268 17.09 -0.76 -1.49
N MET A 269 17.20 -1.21 -2.75
CA MET A 269 16.88 -2.58 -3.15
C MET A 269 17.68 -3.60 -2.33
N LYS A 270 19.00 -3.41 -2.26
CA LYS A 270 19.89 -4.33 -1.53
C LYS A 270 19.53 -4.44 -0.05
N VAL A 271 19.33 -3.32 0.64
CA VAL A 271 19.04 -3.32 2.08
C VAL A 271 17.66 -3.95 2.37
N ASN A 272 16.65 -3.66 1.55
CA ASN A 272 15.35 -4.29 1.71
C ASN A 272 15.42 -5.81 1.49
N GLU A 273 16.15 -6.29 0.47
CA GLU A 273 16.35 -7.73 0.27
C GLU A 273 17.12 -8.39 1.43
N GLU A 274 18.11 -7.71 2.02
CA GLU A 274 18.83 -8.23 3.19
C GLU A 274 17.91 -8.41 4.41
N ILE A 275 16.94 -7.52 4.60
CA ILE A 275 16.01 -7.55 5.72
C ILE A 275 14.86 -8.51 5.47
N LEU A 276 14.23 -8.43 4.30
CA LEU A 276 12.93 -9.05 4.01
C LEU A 276 13.03 -10.32 3.16
N GLY A 277 14.14 -10.55 2.48
CA GLY A 277 14.28 -11.57 1.46
C GLY A 277 14.19 -11.01 0.04
N PRO A 278 14.33 -11.85 -0.99
CA PRO A 278 14.55 -11.41 -2.36
C PRO A 278 13.38 -10.58 -2.90
N TYR A 279 13.70 -9.69 -3.86
CA TYR A 279 12.70 -8.90 -4.58
C TYR A 279 11.60 -9.81 -5.15
N PRO A 280 10.32 -9.53 -4.87
CA PRO A 280 9.24 -10.50 -5.14
C PRO A 280 9.00 -10.76 -6.63
N PHE A 281 9.12 -9.72 -7.45
CA PHE A 281 8.70 -9.71 -8.85
C PHE A 281 9.88 -9.89 -9.83
N ARG A 282 10.82 -10.76 -9.49
CA ARG A 282 12.04 -11.04 -10.27
C ARG A 282 11.80 -11.54 -11.69
N ILE A 283 10.63 -12.12 -11.96
CA ILE A 283 10.23 -12.59 -13.30
C ILE A 283 9.93 -11.42 -14.25
N ASP A 284 9.52 -10.28 -13.71
CA ASP A 284 9.10 -9.12 -14.47
C ASP A 284 10.24 -8.08 -14.60
N LYS A 285 10.22 -7.04 -13.83
CA LYS A 285 11.17 -5.94 -13.83
C LYS A 285 11.07 -5.12 -12.54
N TYR A 286 11.89 -4.10 -12.43
CA TYR A 286 11.66 -2.96 -11.55
C TYR A 286 11.75 -1.65 -12.33
N SER A 287 10.80 -0.74 -12.15
CA SER A 287 10.82 0.59 -12.77
C SER A 287 10.48 1.66 -11.75
N VAL A 288 11.14 2.82 -11.89
CA VAL A 288 10.75 4.08 -11.27
C VAL A 288 10.36 5.04 -12.37
N VAL A 289 9.17 5.61 -12.30
CA VAL A 289 8.63 6.48 -13.34
C VAL A 289 8.33 7.86 -12.76
N GLU A 290 8.95 8.90 -13.31
CA GLU A 290 8.67 10.28 -12.90
C GLU A 290 7.22 10.66 -13.20
N THR A 291 6.51 11.18 -12.19
CA THR A 291 5.07 11.50 -12.25
C THR A 291 4.76 12.90 -11.78
N PRO A 292 3.62 13.49 -12.23
CA PRO A 292 3.17 14.82 -11.78
C PRO A 292 2.58 14.83 -10.35
N HIS A 293 2.52 13.68 -9.68
CA HIS A 293 2.09 13.53 -8.29
C HIS A 293 3.22 12.94 -7.43
N LEU A 294 3.03 12.90 -6.11
CA LEU A 294 4.11 12.60 -5.17
C LEU A 294 4.68 11.19 -5.36
N GLY A 295 3.93 10.16 -5.09
CA GLY A 295 4.34 8.76 -5.22
C GLY A 295 3.15 7.82 -5.17
N MET A 296 3.34 6.60 -5.63
CA MET A 296 2.44 5.45 -5.49
C MET A 296 3.22 4.17 -5.72
N GLU A 297 2.85 3.13 -5.01
CA GLU A 297 3.49 1.83 -4.95
C GLU A 297 3.09 0.87 -6.09
N HIS A 298 2.76 1.37 -7.26
CA HIS A 298 2.30 0.54 -8.37
C HIS A 298 3.30 -0.59 -8.68
N GLN A 299 2.85 -1.83 -8.57
CA GLN A 299 3.68 -3.03 -8.64
C GLN A 299 4.59 -3.03 -9.85
N THR A 300 5.91 -3.19 -9.64
CA THR A 300 6.97 -3.19 -10.66
C THR A 300 7.16 -1.88 -11.45
N ALA A 301 6.38 -0.83 -11.16
CA ALA A 301 6.38 0.44 -11.89
C ALA A 301 6.03 1.62 -10.95
N ILE A 302 6.87 1.88 -9.96
CA ILE A 302 6.65 2.89 -8.91
C ILE A 302 6.52 4.29 -9.52
N ALA A 303 5.48 5.04 -9.09
CA ALA A 303 5.35 6.45 -9.36
C ALA A 303 6.31 7.27 -8.50
N TYR A 304 6.98 8.29 -9.09
CA TYR A 304 7.97 9.06 -8.37
C TYR A 304 7.89 10.55 -8.70
N GLY A 305 7.52 11.37 -7.73
CA GLY A 305 7.37 12.83 -7.87
C GLY A 305 8.19 13.65 -6.86
N ALA A 306 9.20 13.07 -6.16
CA ALA A 306 10.01 13.80 -5.19
C ALA A 306 10.99 14.81 -5.81
N GLY A 307 11.14 14.83 -7.13
CA GLY A 307 11.98 15.79 -7.85
C GLY A 307 13.48 15.53 -7.72
N TRP A 308 13.87 14.27 -7.55
CA TRP A 308 15.27 13.79 -7.53
C TRP A 308 16.10 14.44 -6.43
N LYS A 309 15.65 14.30 -5.18
CA LYS A 309 16.28 14.86 -3.98
C LYS A 309 16.02 14.00 -2.75
N ASN A 310 16.99 13.99 -1.84
CA ASN A 310 16.83 13.35 -0.55
C ASN A 310 15.83 14.06 0.37
N HIS A 311 15.45 13.41 1.45
CA HIS A 311 14.72 14.04 2.54
C HIS A 311 15.52 15.26 3.06
N LYS A 312 14.81 16.31 3.47
CA LYS A 312 15.46 17.55 3.90
C LYS A 312 16.36 17.39 5.14
N ASP A 313 16.05 16.45 6.03
CA ASP A 313 16.73 16.24 7.31
C ASP A 313 17.48 14.89 7.37
N PHE A 314 17.32 14.00 6.39
CA PHE A 314 17.91 12.67 6.36
C PHE A 314 18.59 12.37 5.01
N PRO A 315 19.73 11.66 4.99
CA PRO A 315 20.58 11.51 3.81
C PRO A 315 20.08 10.39 2.84
N PHE A 316 18.77 10.29 2.59
CA PHE A 316 18.22 9.29 1.67
C PHE A 316 16.95 9.82 0.96
N ASP A 317 16.62 9.20 -0.15
CA ASP A 317 15.35 9.45 -0.84
C ASP A 317 14.23 8.68 -0.11
N TRP A 318 13.48 9.40 0.72
CA TRP A 318 12.43 8.84 1.54
C TRP A 318 11.25 8.34 0.71
N LEU A 319 10.90 9.03 -0.39
CA LEU A 319 9.76 8.66 -1.22
C LEU A 319 10.06 7.34 -1.94
N HIS A 320 11.16 7.28 -2.69
CA HIS A 320 11.51 6.04 -3.37
C HIS A 320 11.61 4.87 -2.39
N HIS A 321 12.21 5.07 -1.21
CA HIS A 321 12.37 3.99 -0.24
C HIS A 321 11.02 3.52 0.30
N HIS A 322 10.07 4.44 0.54
CA HIS A 322 8.71 4.12 0.99
C HIS A 322 8.00 3.30 -0.07
N GLU A 323 7.85 3.85 -1.29
CA GLU A 323 7.16 3.19 -2.39
C GLU A 323 7.80 1.84 -2.78
N PHE A 324 9.12 1.75 -2.74
CA PHE A 324 9.83 0.50 -3.01
C PHE A 324 9.56 -0.56 -1.93
N SER A 325 9.40 -0.17 -0.67
CA SER A 325 9.10 -1.09 0.43
C SER A 325 7.75 -1.77 0.25
N HIS A 326 6.83 -1.13 -0.46
CA HIS A 326 5.52 -1.69 -0.81
C HIS A 326 5.60 -2.87 -1.79
N GLU A 327 6.72 -3.09 -2.48
CA GLU A 327 6.87 -4.32 -3.26
C GLU A 327 6.78 -5.58 -2.38
N TRP A 328 7.13 -5.48 -1.08
CA TRP A 328 6.84 -6.52 -0.08
C TRP A 328 5.52 -6.27 0.66
N TRP A 329 5.24 -5.02 1.07
CA TRP A 329 4.14 -4.67 1.95
C TRP A 329 3.02 -3.93 1.19
N GLY A 330 2.13 -4.67 0.57
CA GLY A 330 1.09 -4.15 -0.32
C GLY A 330 1.03 -4.93 -1.64
N ASN A 331 2.20 -5.40 -2.14
CA ASN A 331 2.26 -6.13 -3.41
C ASN A 331 2.52 -7.64 -3.20
N LEU A 332 3.56 -8.04 -2.46
CA LEU A 332 3.79 -9.43 -2.09
C LEU A 332 2.81 -9.91 -1.01
N VAL A 333 2.64 -9.09 0.01
CA VAL A 333 1.74 -9.31 1.15
C VAL A 333 0.70 -8.22 1.14
N THR A 334 -0.45 -8.52 0.60
CA THR A 334 -1.60 -7.63 0.44
C THR A 334 -2.58 -7.82 1.58
N VAL A 335 -3.30 -6.78 1.97
CA VAL A 335 -4.40 -6.93 2.93
C VAL A 335 -5.58 -7.69 2.32
N ALA A 336 -6.21 -8.56 3.09
CA ALA A 336 -7.44 -9.22 2.67
C ALA A 336 -8.66 -8.27 2.67
N ASP A 337 -8.58 -7.19 3.44
CA ASP A 337 -9.58 -6.14 3.58
C ASP A 337 -8.90 -4.84 4.03
N TRP A 338 -9.44 -3.70 3.62
CA TRP A 338 -8.88 -2.39 3.98
C TRP A 338 -8.89 -2.11 5.49
N SER A 339 -9.65 -2.87 6.29
CA SER A 339 -9.57 -2.82 7.76
C SER A 339 -8.18 -3.08 8.34
N ASP A 340 -7.30 -3.70 7.56
CA ASP A 340 -5.92 -4.03 7.90
C ASP A 340 -4.87 -3.15 7.15
N PHE A 341 -5.27 -2.00 6.59
CA PHE A 341 -4.46 -1.12 5.73
C PHE A 341 -3.10 -0.73 6.33
N TRP A 342 -2.96 -0.71 7.66
CA TRP A 342 -1.69 -0.46 8.33
C TRP A 342 -0.57 -1.45 7.93
N ILE A 343 -0.94 -2.66 7.45
CA ILE A 343 0.02 -3.66 6.96
C ILE A 343 0.80 -3.14 5.74
N HIS A 344 0.16 -2.38 4.86
CA HIS A 344 0.85 -1.70 3.77
C HIS A 344 1.68 -0.53 4.32
N GLU A 345 1.02 0.42 4.93
CA GLU A 345 1.56 1.74 5.22
C GLU A 345 2.49 1.78 6.44
N GLY A 346 2.10 1.11 7.51
CA GLY A 346 2.88 1.07 8.75
C GLY A 346 4.17 0.28 8.59
N THR A 347 4.11 -0.85 7.87
CA THR A 347 5.32 -1.65 7.59
C THR A 347 6.22 -0.96 6.57
N GLY A 348 5.66 -0.40 5.49
CA GLY A 348 6.42 0.41 4.51
C GLY A 348 7.12 1.61 5.16
N THR A 349 6.40 2.33 6.04
CA THR A 349 6.97 3.44 6.82
C THR A 349 8.08 2.97 7.76
N TYR A 350 7.91 1.81 8.41
CA TYR A 350 8.92 1.29 9.33
C TYR A 350 10.21 0.82 8.63
N MET A 351 10.14 0.44 7.35
CA MET A 351 11.34 0.12 6.58
C MET A 351 12.30 1.31 6.43
N GLN A 352 11.80 2.54 6.45
CA GLN A 352 12.63 3.75 6.30
C GLN A 352 13.64 3.92 7.45
N PRO A 353 13.26 3.90 8.74
CA PRO A 353 14.22 3.92 9.83
C PRO A 353 15.11 2.67 9.86
N LEU A 354 14.63 1.49 9.47
CA LEU A 354 15.47 0.29 9.38
C LEU A 354 16.58 0.45 8.32
N TYR A 355 16.27 1.06 7.18
CA TYR A 355 17.27 1.44 6.18
C TYR A 355 18.30 2.41 6.75
N LEU A 356 17.84 3.46 7.44
CA LEU A 356 18.72 4.44 8.06
C LEU A 356 19.62 3.81 9.13
N GLU A 357 19.11 2.89 9.94
CA GLU A 357 19.89 2.14 10.91
C GLU A 357 21.00 1.33 10.22
N ARG A 358 20.64 0.62 9.15
CA ARG A 358 21.54 -0.28 8.44
C ARG A 358 22.68 0.45 7.75
N VAL A 359 22.40 1.62 7.19
CA VAL A 359 23.36 2.39 6.37
C VAL A 359 24.09 3.46 7.18
N PHE A 360 23.41 4.12 8.11
CA PHE A 360 23.91 5.30 8.81
C PHE A 360 23.97 5.15 10.34
N GLY A 361 23.46 4.06 10.89
CA GLY A 361 23.54 3.73 12.30
C GLY A 361 22.35 4.16 13.15
N LYS A 362 22.39 3.74 14.44
CA LYS A 362 21.28 3.88 15.38
C LYS A 362 20.82 5.31 15.64
N GLU A 363 21.71 6.29 15.57
CA GLU A 363 21.33 7.70 15.77
C GLU A 363 20.38 8.19 14.70
N MET A 364 20.60 7.81 13.42
CA MET A 364 19.72 8.17 12.32
C MET A 364 18.38 7.46 12.43
N TYR A 365 18.38 6.19 12.85
CA TYR A 365 17.15 5.46 13.17
C TYR A 365 16.30 6.17 14.22
N SER A 366 16.91 6.46 15.38
CA SER A 366 16.20 7.12 16.50
C SER A 366 15.71 8.53 16.12
N GLY A 367 16.54 9.29 15.38
CA GLY A 367 16.17 10.61 14.87
C GLY A 367 14.96 10.54 13.95
N TYR A 368 14.91 9.55 13.06
CA TYR A 368 13.78 9.36 12.14
C TYR A 368 12.51 8.95 12.90
N MET A 369 12.59 7.95 13.78
CA MET A 369 11.46 7.51 14.61
C MET A 369 10.87 8.69 15.41
N LYS A 370 11.72 9.52 16.00
CA LYS A 370 11.29 10.73 16.71
C LYS A 370 10.58 11.73 15.78
N SER A 371 11.06 11.92 14.56
CA SER A 371 10.48 12.86 13.59
C SER A 371 9.06 12.48 13.16
N ILE A 372 8.71 11.21 13.19
CA ILE A 372 7.39 10.67 12.82
C ILE A 372 6.47 10.41 14.04
N LYS A 373 6.89 10.75 15.26
CA LYS A 373 6.08 10.59 16.49
C LYS A 373 4.96 11.63 16.57
N ARG A 374 3.95 11.47 15.71
CA ARG A 374 2.79 12.36 15.59
C ARG A 374 1.55 11.57 15.17
N PHE A 375 0.59 11.45 16.06
CA PHE A 375 -0.60 10.61 15.88
C PHE A 375 -1.87 11.39 16.15
N SER A 376 -2.96 11.02 15.46
CA SER A 376 -4.28 11.59 15.70
C SER A 376 -5.06 10.84 16.78
N ASN A 377 -4.83 9.53 16.92
CA ASN A 377 -5.48 8.64 17.87
C ASN A 377 -7.03 8.72 17.83
N LYS A 378 -7.61 8.94 16.64
CA LYS A 378 -9.05 9.11 16.48
C LYS A 378 -9.81 7.82 16.25
N GLN A 379 -9.13 6.81 15.71
CA GLN A 379 -9.72 5.50 15.42
C GLN A 379 -8.68 4.39 15.57
N PRO A 380 -9.12 3.13 15.80
CA PRO A 380 -8.23 1.97 15.77
C PRO A 380 -7.51 1.83 14.43
N LEU A 381 -6.30 1.29 14.44
CA LEU A 381 -5.56 1.02 13.19
C LEU A 381 -6.11 -0.17 12.41
N ALA A 382 -6.59 -1.17 13.13
CA ALA A 382 -7.21 -2.34 12.55
C ALA A 382 -8.50 -2.65 13.30
N VAL A 383 -9.56 -2.95 12.59
CA VAL A 383 -10.85 -3.33 13.18
C VAL A 383 -11.23 -4.74 12.75
N ARG A 384 -12.10 -5.38 13.54
CA ARG A 384 -12.72 -6.63 13.11
C ARG A 384 -13.95 -6.31 12.28
N GLY A 385 -13.92 -6.69 11.00
CA GLY A 385 -15.00 -6.44 10.05
C GLY A 385 -14.51 -5.82 8.74
N GLU A 386 -15.39 -5.84 7.74
CA GLU A 386 -15.10 -5.32 6.41
C GLU A 386 -15.14 -3.77 6.41
N ARG A 387 -14.19 -3.14 5.74
CA ARG A 387 -14.12 -1.68 5.55
C ARG A 387 -13.75 -1.30 4.12
N THR A 388 -14.19 -0.14 3.71
CA THR A 388 -13.68 0.53 2.52
C THR A 388 -12.32 1.19 2.81
N SER A 389 -11.59 1.50 1.75
CA SER A 389 -10.35 2.27 1.81
C SER A 389 -10.54 3.60 2.53
N GLY A 390 -11.60 4.35 2.20
CA GLY A 390 -11.88 5.67 2.80
C GLY A 390 -12.22 5.61 4.30
N GLU A 391 -12.85 4.53 4.76
CA GLU A 391 -13.12 4.32 6.20
C GLU A 391 -11.84 4.01 6.99
N SER A 392 -10.83 3.44 6.34
CA SER A 392 -9.58 3.01 6.99
C SER A 392 -8.44 4.01 6.84
N TYR A 393 -8.43 4.79 5.75
CA TYR A 393 -7.34 5.70 5.44
C TYR A 393 -7.22 6.86 6.44
N ASN A 394 -6.05 6.98 7.06
CA ASN A 394 -5.66 8.10 7.92
C ASN A 394 -4.13 8.08 8.16
N ASN A 395 -3.56 9.19 8.66
CA ASN A 395 -2.10 9.25 8.88
C ASN A 395 -1.56 8.27 9.93
N ASP A 396 -2.42 7.76 10.82
CA ASP A 396 -1.97 6.86 11.89
C ASP A 396 -1.61 5.48 11.35
N ILE A 397 -2.20 5.03 10.22
CA ILE A 397 -1.82 3.76 9.58
C ILE A 397 -0.34 3.74 9.20
N TYR A 398 0.25 4.90 8.86
CA TYR A 398 1.67 5.10 8.59
C TYR A 398 2.49 5.19 9.88
N TYR A 399 2.33 6.27 10.61
CA TYR A 399 3.23 6.66 11.70
C TYR A 399 3.00 5.88 12.99
N LYS A 400 1.73 5.72 13.40
CA LYS A 400 1.40 4.89 14.58
C LYS A 400 1.70 3.43 14.28
N GLY A 401 1.40 2.93 13.05
CA GLY A 401 1.76 1.60 12.60
C GLY A 401 3.27 1.33 12.73
N ALA A 402 4.11 2.24 12.23
CA ALA A 402 5.57 2.13 12.37
C ALA A 402 6.03 2.15 13.83
N TRP A 403 5.43 2.99 14.68
CA TRP A 403 5.76 3.07 16.11
C TRP A 403 5.32 1.81 16.89
N ILE A 404 4.23 1.16 16.50
CA ILE A 404 3.83 -0.12 17.08
C ILE A 404 4.87 -1.20 16.76
N LEU A 405 5.36 -1.25 15.52
CA LEU A 405 6.43 -2.19 15.13
C LEU A 405 7.75 -1.89 15.86
N HIS A 406 8.09 -0.62 16.07
CA HIS A 406 9.22 -0.20 16.88
C HIS A 406 9.11 -0.69 18.34
N THR A 407 7.95 -0.51 18.98
CA THR A 407 7.68 -1.00 20.33
C THR A 407 7.66 -2.53 20.39
N LEU A 408 7.12 -3.20 19.36
CA LEU A 408 7.16 -4.66 19.26
C LEU A 408 8.60 -5.18 19.16
N ARG A 409 9.46 -4.50 18.37
CA ARG A 409 10.90 -4.82 18.27
C ARG A 409 11.59 -4.72 19.62
N TYR A 410 11.30 -3.67 20.39
CA TYR A 410 11.78 -3.52 21.76
C TYR A 410 11.36 -4.72 22.64
N TYR A 411 10.09 -5.10 22.58
CA TYR A 411 9.55 -6.19 23.40
C TYR A 411 10.07 -7.58 23.03
N LEU A 412 10.25 -7.84 21.74
CA LEU A 412 10.71 -9.13 21.23
C LEU A 412 12.25 -9.27 21.22
N GLY A 413 12.97 -8.16 21.11
CA GLY A 413 14.39 -8.10 20.81
C GLY A 413 14.65 -8.24 19.29
N ASP A 414 15.81 -7.73 18.85
CA ASP A 414 16.16 -7.63 17.42
C ASP A 414 16.10 -8.98 16.70
N GLU A 415 16.73 -10.02 17.23
CA GLU A 415 16.79 -11.34 16.58
C GLU A 415 15.40 -11.90 16.29
N THR A 416 14.53 -11.90 17.31
CA THR A 416 13.17 -12.43 17.18
C THR A 416 12.32 -11.55 16.26
N PHE A 417 12.42 -10.23 16.42
CA PHE A 417 11.67 -9.29 15.59
C PHE A 417 12.01 -9.44 14.10
N PHE A 418 13.28 -9.42 13.73
CA PHE A 418 13.68 -9.56 12.32
C PHE A 418 13.33 -10.92 11.75
N LYS A 419 13.36 -11.98 12.56
CA LYS A 419 12.87 -13.29 12.14
C LYS A 419 11.36 -13.28 11.87
N VAL A 420 10.55 -12.65 12.72
CA VAL A 420 9.11 -12.46 12.48
C VAL A 420 8.91 -11.68 11.19
N PHE A 421 9.62 -10.56 11.02
CA PHE A 421 9.42 -9.63 9.91
C PHE A 421 9.78 -10.27 8.55
N ARG A 422 10.87 -11.04 8.49
CA ARG A 422 11.26 -11.79 7.30
C ARG A 422 10.27 -12.92 6.97
N LEU A 423 9.85 -13.70 7.98
CA LEU A 423 8.88 -14.78 7.79
C LEU A 423 7.46 -14.24 7.53
N TRP A 424 7.19 -12.98 7.87
CA TRP A 424 5.94 -12.34 7.45
C TRP A 424 5.95 -12.04 5.95
N ALA A 425 7.06 -11.59 5.39
CA ALA A 425 7.22 -11.46 3.94
C ALA A 425 7.21 -12.84 3.25
N TYR A 426 8.03 -13.77 3.72
CA TYR A 426 8.17 -15.12 3.16
C TYR A 426 8.04 -16.17 4.26
N PRO A 427 6.85 -16.75 4.46
CA PRO A 427 6.58 -17.74 5.53
C PRO A 427 7.50 -18.95 5.56
N THR A 428 8.17 -19.28 4.46
CA THR A 428 9.17 -20.35 4.35
C THR A 428 10.31 -19.95 3.43
N GLU A 429 11.51 -20.50 3.64
CA GLU A 429 12.66 -20.33 2.73
C GLU A 429 12.36 -20.84 1.30
N ALA A 430 11.45 -21.80 1.15
CA ALA A 430 11.03 -22.29 -0.16
C ALA A 430 10.31 -21.19 -0.95
N MET A 431 9.51 -20.36 -0.28
CA MET A 431 8.80 -19.25 -0.93
C MET A 431 9.74 -18.14 -1.42
N GLU A 432 10.89 -17.93 -0.80
CA GLU A 432 11.90 -17.00 -1.30
C GLU A 432 12.44 -17.38 -2.69
N LYS A 433 12.37 -18.65 -3.06
CA LYS A 433 12.81 -19.18 -4.35
C LYS A 433 11.74 -19.09 -5.44
N ILE A 434 10.49 -18.89 -5.06
CA ILE A 434 9.38 -18.76 -6.00
C ILE A 434 9.41 -17.36 -6.63
N LYS A 435 9.08 -17.28 -7.91
CA LYS A 435 8.97 -16.05 -8.69
C LYS A 435 7.78 -15.99 -9.63
N THR A 436 6.92 -17.01 -9.56
CA THR A 436 5.79 -17.22 -10.48
C THR A 436 4.46 -16.68 -9.94
N GLY A 437 4.47 -15.98 -8.79
CA GLY A 437 3.28 -15.44 -8.15
C GLY A 437 2.76 -16.27 -6.98
N ALA A 438 3.09 -17.56 -6.89
CA ALA A 438 2.63 -18.42 -5.78
C ALA A 438 3.18 -18.01 -4.39
N GLN A 439 4.12 -17.06 -4.32
CA GLN A 439 4.60 -16.43 -3.10
C GLN A 439 3.69 -15.27 -2.64
N CYS A 440 2.90 -14.67 -3.54
CA CYS A 440 1.99 -13.57 -3.20
C CYS A 440 0.81 -14.10 -2.37
N ARG A 441 0.33 -13.29 -1.45
CA ARG A 441 -0.75 -13.70 -0.55
C ARG A 441 -1.48 -12.52 0.08
N ASN A 442 -2.74 -12.74 0.38
CA ASN A 442 -3.48 -11.88 1.28
C ASN A 442 -3.09 -12.15 2.75
N ALA A 443 -3.21 -11.14 3.59
CA ALA A 443 -2.87 -11.19 5.00
C ALA A 443 -3.79 -10.32 5.86
N THR A 444 -3.89 -10.69 7.14
CA THR A 444 -4.64 -9.98 8.15
C THR A 444 -3.78 -9.63 9.36
N THR A 445 -4.20 -8.64 10.15
CA THR A 445 -3.57 -8.29 11.43
C THR A 445 -3.54 -9.48 12.39
N ASP A 446 -4.58 -10.30 12.42
CA ASP A 446 -4.63 -11.46 13.33
C ASP A 446 -3.66 -12.58 12.89
N GLU A 447 -3.42 -12.76 11.59
CA GLU A 447 -2.37 -13.69 11.10
C GLU A 447 -0.96 -13.22 11.46
N PHE A 448 -0.70 -11.91 11.38
CA PHE A 448 0.58 -11.36 11.84
C PHE A 448 0.80 -11.60 13.33
N LEU A 449 -0.22 -11.36 14.15
CA LEU A 449 -0.19 -11.68 15.59
C LEU A 449 0.15 -13.16 15.83
N GLN A 450 -0.59 -14.08 15.21
CA GLN A 450 -0.38 -15.52 15.34
C GLN A 450 1.05 -15.93 14.97
N MET A 451 1.58 -15.36 13.88
CA MET A 451 2.96 -15.63 13.49
C MET A 451 3.97 -15.09 14.50
N ALA A 452 3.78 -13.86 14.97
CA ALA A 452 4.64 -13.26 15.99
C ALA A 452 4.63 -14.06 17.30
N GLU A 453 3.47 -14.52 17.78
CA GLU A 453 3.34 -15.41 18.94
C GLU A 453 4.05 -16.76 18.73
N LYS A 454 3.83 -17.39 17.56
CA LYS A 454 4.44 -18.68 17.24
C LYS A 454 5.96 -18.62 17.23
N ILE A 455 6.54 -17.55 16.68
CA ILE A 455 7.99 -17.40 16.55
C ILE A 455 8.63 -16.98 17.87
N SER A 456 8.00 -16.06 18.59
CA SER A 456 8.53 -15.54 19.86
C SER A 456 8.28 -16.44 21.05
N GLY A 457 7.29 -17.34 20.97
CA GLY A 457 6.80 -18.13 22.11
C GLY A 457 6.11 -17.29 23.19
N LYS A 458 5.82 -16.02 22.93
CA LYS A 458 5.17 -15.09 23.85
C LYS A 458 3.70 -14.90 23.48
N LYS A 459 2.86 -14.63 24.46
CA LYS A 459 1.50 -14.16 24.24
C LYS A 459 1.50 -12.66 23.99
N LEU A 460 0.85 -12.24 22.88
CA LEU A 460 0.85 -10.86 22.38
C LEU A 460 -0.58 -10.31 22.16
N ASP A 461 -1.61 -11.09 22.46
CA ASP A 461 -3.01 -10.67 22.32
C ASP A 461 -3.29 -9.35 23.04
N TRP A 462 -2.79 -9.16 24.28
CA TRP A 462 -2.89 -7.92 25.03
C TRP A 462 -2.24 -6.72 24.30
N PHE A 463 -1.09 -6.94 23.63
CA PHE A 463 -0.37 -5.91 22.88
C PHE A 463 -1.20 -5.44 21.68
N TRP A 464 -1.78 -6.41 20.94
CA TRP A 464 -2.62 -6.14 19.78
C TRP A 464 -3.94 -5.47 20.15
N GLU A 465 -4.62 -5.95 21.19
CA GLU A 465 -5.87 -5.33 21.66
C GLU A 465 -5.67 -3.86 22.05
N VAL A 466 -4.57 -3.53 22.72
CA VAL A 466 -4.29 -2.15 23.13
C VAL A 466 -3.84 -1.29 21.95
N TYR A 467 -2.89 -1.75 21.14
CA TYR A 467 -2.30 -0.89 20.11
C TYR A 467 -3.06 -0.87 18.79
N MET A 468 -3.66 -1.99 18.37
CA MET A 468 -4.31 -2.10 17.07
C MET A 468 -5.82 -1.90 17.14
N ARG A 469 -6.46 -2.37 18.20
CA ARG A 469 -7.92 -2.40 18.31
C ARG A 469 -8.51 -1.22 19.09
N GLN A 470 -7.66 -0.37 19.68
CA GLN A 470 -8.06 0.86 20.36
C GLN A 470 -7.48 2.10 19.70
N ALA A 471 -8.23 3.21 19.79
CA ALA A 471 -7.78 4.49 19.26
C ALA A 471 -6.72 5.13 20.16
N SER A 472 -6.95 5.12 21.49
CA SER A 472 -6.09 5.76 22.47
C SER A 472 -4.76 5.00 22.67
N LEU A 473 -3.74 5.73 23.10
CA LEU A 473 -2.48 5.12 23.53
C LEU A 473 -2.58 4.64 24.97
N PRO A 474 -1.83 3.60 25.39
CA PRO A 474 -1.65 3.27 26.78
C PRO A 474 -0.94 4.40 27.51
N LYS A 475 -1.35 4.68 28.75
CA LYS A 475 -0.75 5.68 29.61
C LYS A 475 0.14 5.02 30.63
N LEU A 476 1.39 5.46 30.70
CA LEU A 476 2.31 5.08 31.76
C LEU A 476 2.32 6.17 32.83
N HIS A 477 1.72 5.88 33.95
CA HIS A 477 1.76 6.72 35.13
C HIS A 477 3.03 6.48 35.93
N TYR A 478 3.57 7.52 36.56
CA TYR A 478 4.64 7.37 37.53
C TYR A 478 4.55 8.36 38.69
N LYS A 479 4.98 7.90 39.84
CA LYS A 479 5.06 8.71 41.06
C LYS A 479 6.40 8.46 41.76
N LYS A 480 7.08 9.53 42.20
CA LYS A 480 8.27 9.44 43.05
C LYS A 480 7.83 9.49 44.51
N GLU A 481 8.16 8.46 45.28
CA GLU A 481 7.88 8.35 46.71
C GLU A 481 9.19 8.19 47.47
N GLN A 482 9.66 9.26 48.15
CA GLN A 482 10.95 9.28 48.85
C GLN A 482 12.11 8.77 47.96
N ASN A 483 12.57 7.53 48.24
CA ASN A 483 13.67 6.88 47.55
C ASN A 483 13.23 5.79 46.56
N LYS A 484 12.01 5.85 46.06
CA LYS A 484 11.53 4.93 45.01
C LYS A 484 10.66 5.64 43.98
N ILE A 485 10.59 5.07 42.79
CA ILE A 485 9.56 5.39 41.79
C ILE A 485 8.64 4.20 41.64
N VAL A 486 7.35 4.48 41.50
CA VAL A 486 6.32 3.50 41.21
C VAL A 486 5.74 3.84 39.83
N LEU A 487 5.62 2.84 38.98
CA LEU A 487 5.05 2.97 37.66
C LEU A 487 3.85 2.03 37.52
N TRP A 488 2.83 2.46 36.75
CA TRP A 488 1.72 1.57 36.39
C TRP A 488 1.12 1.97 35.05
N TRP A 489 0.61 0.95 34.35
CA TRP A 489 -0.09 1.16 33.09
C TRP A 489 -1.59 1.42 33.31
N GLU A 490 -2.13 2.37 32.57
CA GLU A 490 -3.57 2.58 32.35
C GLU A 490 -3.86 2.37 30.87
N THR A 491 -4.85 1.51 30.58
CA THR A 491 -5.32 1.22 29.22
C THR A 491 -6.81 1.46 29.11
N GLU A 492 -7.29 1.77 27.91
CA GLU A 492 -8.72 1.79 27.64
C GLU A 492 -9.34 0.42 27.97
N ASN A 493 -10.52 0.41 28.59
CA ASN A 493 -11.20 -0.80 29.07
C ASN A 493 -10.41 -1.65 30.10
N ASN A 494 -9.38 -1.09 30.74
CA ASN A 494 -8.56 -1.77 31.75
C ASN A 494 -7.98 -3.11 31.28
N ILE A 495 -7.56 -3.19 30.02
CA ILE A 495 -6.88 -4.38 29.48
C ILE A 495 -5.53 -4.55 30.20
N PRO A 496 -5.20 -5.73 30.73
CA PRO A 496 -3.88 -6.00 31.29
C PRO A 496 -2.78 -5.68 30.27
N PHE A 497 -1.78 -4.89 30.68
CA PHE A 497 -0.72 -4.44 29.79
C PHE A 497 0.65 -4.63 30.43
N PRO A 498 1.25 -5.83 30.30
CA PRO A 498 2.49 -6.19 30.98
C PRO A 498 3.75 -5.76 30.22
N LEU A 499 3.69 -4.68 29.41
CA LEU A 499 4.83 -4.20 28.65
C LEU A 499 5.93 -3.70 29.61
N PRO A 500 7.15 -4.27 29.61
CA PRO A 500 8.24 -3.84 30.48
C PRO A 500 8.68 -2.42 30.15
N VAL A 501 9.22 -1.72 31.13
CA VAL A 501 9.62 -0.31 31.02
C VAL A 501 11.10 -0.16 31.33
N GLU A 502 11.85 0.54 30.49
CA GLU A 502 13.21 0.94 30.80
C GLU A 502 13.25 2.21 31.64
N VAL A 503 14.04 2.16 32.70
CA VAL A 503 14.35 3.32 33.52
C VAL A 503 15.86 3.48 33.60
N LYS A 504 16.36 4.61 33.15
CA LYS A 504 17.79 4.96 33.27
C LYS A 504 18.04 5.72 34.56
N THR A 505 18.96 5.19 35.40
CA THR A 505 19.41 5.81 36.66
C THR A 505 20.93 5.78 36.69
N SER A 506 21.58 6.88 37.14
CA SER A 506 23.05 6.95 37.25
C SER A 506 23.80 6.44 35.98
N GLY A 507 23.22 6.68 34.82
CA GLY A 507 23.78 6.24 33.52
C GLY A 507 23.51 4.78 33.16
N VAL A 508 22.92 3.97 34.02
CA VAL A 508 22.59 2.55 33.79
C VAL A 508 21.11 2.41 33.44
N VAL A 509 20.80 1.65 32.40
CA VAL A 509 19.42 1.27 32.03
C VAL A 509 19.02 0.02 32.79
N LYS A 510 17.89 0.09 33.48
CA LYS A 510 17.27 -1.03 34.21
C LYS A 510 15.92 -1.34 33.57
N HIS A 511 15.65 -2.63 33.37
CA HIS A 511 14.35 -3.09 32.84
C HIS A 511 13.43 -3.41 34.03
N LEU A 512 12.31 -2.74 34.11
CA LEU A 512 11.27 -3.04 35.12
C LEU A 512 10.27 -4.03 34.51
N ASP A 513 10.09 -5.13 35.19
CA ASP A 513 9.00 -6.06 34.91
C ASP A 513 7.66 -5.43 35.31
N MET A 514 6.70 -5.47 34.40
CA MET A 514 5.36 -4.91 34.57
C MET A 514 4.26 -5.99 34.50
N GLN A 515 4.57 -7.27 34.80
CA GLN A 515 3.61 -8.39 34.65
C GLN A 515 2.29 -8.18 35.42
N SER A 516 2.33 -7.48 36.56
CA SER A 516 1.12 -7.10 37.30
C SER A 516 0.51 -5.75 36.86
N GLY A 517 0.98 -5.17 35.73
CA GLY A 517 0.65 -3.82 35.32
C GLY A 517 1.33 -2.71 36.14
N LYS A 518 2.19 -3.09 37.13
CA LYS A 518 2.93 -2.18 38.01
C LYS A 518 4.39 -2.60 38.13
N GLY A 519 5.27 -1.61 38.33
CA GLY A 519 6.68 -1.83 38.63
C GLY A 519 7.18 -0.79 39.63
N GLU A 520 8.19 -1.16 40.40
CA GLU A 520 8.84 -0.27 41.35
C GLU A 520 10.37 -0.31 41.17
N LEU A 521 11.01 0.84 41.34
CA LEU A 521 12.47 0.94 41.33
C LEU A 521 12.93 1.78 42.52
N THR A 522 13.81 1.20 43.36
CA THR A 522 14.48 1.95 44.44
C THR A 522 15.57 2.83 43.87
N LEU A 523 15.59 4.07 44.32
CA LEU A 523 16.59 5.10 43.99
C LEU A 523 17.47 5.35 45.18
N THR A 524 18.71 5.76 44.96
CA THR A 524 19.53 6.37 45.99
C THR A 524 19.07 7.81 46.29
N GLU A 525 19.54 8.38 47.37
CA GLU A 525 19.17 9.75 47.75
C GLU A 525 19.57 10.74 46.61
N ASN A 526 18.62 11.55 46.17
CA ASN A 526 18.79 12.52 45.07
C ASN A 526 19.14 11.93 43.69
N GLU A 527 18.97 10.60 43.49
CA GLU A 527 19.22 10.00 42.18
C GLU A 527 18.21 10.49 41.14
N GLU A 528 18.75 10.96 40.01
CA GLU A 528 17.95 11.33 38.82
C GLU A 528 17.58 10.07 38.03
N PHE A 529 16.44 10.09 37.40
CA PHE A 529 15.98 9.00 36.55
C PHE A 529 15.31 9.52 35.27
N THR A 530 15.36 8.73 34.24
CA THR A 530 14.65 8.96 32.98
C THR A 530 13.91 7.68 32.60
N ILE A 531 12.59 7.77 32.44
CA ILE A 531 11.75 6.69 31.94
C ILE A 531 11.87 6.67 30.42
N ASP A 532 12.01 5.46 29.85
CA ASP A 532 12.13 5.25 28.41
C ASP A 532 13.16 6.18 27.74
N ALA A 533 14.37 6.20 28.30
CA ALA A 533 15.43 7.10 27.86
C ALA A 533 15.84 6.91 26.38
N ASN A 534 15.57 5.76 25.81
CA ASN A 534 15.84 5.41 24.42
C ASN A 534 14.62 5.61 23.48
N GLU A 535 13.52 6.11 24.04
CA GLU A 535 12.25 6.35 23.31
C GLU A 535 11.77 5.10 22.52
N GLN A 536 11.68 3.96 23.24
CA GLN A 536 11.28 2.66 22.67
C GLN A 536 9.77 2.41 22.72
N LEU A 537 9.04 3.18 23.56
CA LEU A 537 7.65 2.88 23.88
C LEU A 537 6.70 3.87 23.23
N LEU A 538 5.66 3.32 22.61
CA LEU A 538 4.53 4.10 22.13
C LEU A 538 3.52 4.28 23.27
N MET A 539 3.55 5.43 23.95
CA MET A 539 2.75 5.71 25.14
C MET A 539 2.54 7.20 25.38
N GLU A 540 1.61 7.50 26.27
CA GLU A 540 1.54 8.78 26.96
C GLU A 540 2.17 8.64 28.36
N LEU A 541 3.11 9.52 28.72
CA LEU A 541 3.75 9.52 30.03
C LEU A 541 3.08 10.53 30.96
N ILE A 542 2.54 10.05 32.08
CA ILE A 542 1.79 10.87 33.06
C ILE A 542 2.55 10.88 34.39
N LYS A 543 2.78 12.07 34.91
CA LYS A 543 3.34 12.26 36.25
C LYS A 543 2.21 12.55 37.24
N ASP A 544 2.08 11.73 38.29
CA ASP A 544 1.09 11.86 39.35
C ASP A 544 1.67 12.51 40.64
#